data_e2007734b5abe907d415e83dd2a08207
#
_entry.id   e2007734b5abe907d415e83dd2a08207
#
_cell.length_a   1.000
_cell.length_b   1.000
_cell.length_c   1.000
_cell.angle_alpha   90.00
_cell.angle_beta   90.00
_cell.angle_gamma   90.00
#
_symmetry.space_group_name_H-M   'P 1'
#
loop_
_entity.id
_entity.type
_entity.pdbx_description
1 polymer ?
#
loop_
_entity_poly.entity_id
_entity_poly.type
_entity_poly.pdbx_seq_one_letter_code
_entity_poly.pdbx_strand_id
1 'polypeptide(L)'
;PPSQDEIAPALRLSASSLSASQIPEGWARKTALDFADLQTTLLETPNAEKAQEWSRYYTSGPHLAGKNLSQALWTRERWQEWGVESTIVDYDVYINYPKGHRLALMEKIGHEDEMADSTAATKQEWKVKYEARLEEDVLDEDKSSRLADRVPTFHGYSASGNVTAPYVFVNYGTYRDFEELQAANVSLEGKIALAKYGGVFRGLKVKRAQELGMVGVAMY
;
A
#
# COMPACT_ATOMS: atom_id res chain seq x y z
N PRO A 1 -7.68 -16.36 10.04
CA PRO A 1 -7.84 -15.45 11.17
C PRO A 1 -8.01 -16.31 12.42
N PRO A 2 -7.35 -16.00 13.55
CA PRO A 2 -7.50 -16.73 14.78
C PRO A 2 -8.95 -16.65 15.25
N SER A 3 -9.47 -17.74 15.82
CA SER A 3 -10.83 -17.79 16.35
C SER A 3 -10.99 -16.84 17.53
N GLN A 4 -12.20 -16.35 17.78
CA GLN A 4 -12.49 -15.47 18.93
C GLN A 4 -12.08 -16.08 20.27
N ASP A 5 -12.03 -17.42 20.37
CA ASP A 5 -11.62 -18.15 21.57
C ASP A 5 -10.11 -18.10 21.84
N GLU A 6 -9.28 -17.80 20.84
CA GLU A 6 -7.83 -17.68 21.01
C GLU A 6 -7.37 -16.29 21.51
N ILE A 7 -8.18 -15.26 21.27
CA ILE A 7 -7.87 -13.88 21.70
C ILE A 7 -8.30 -13.62 23.15
N ALA A 8 -9.35 -14.29 23.61
CA ALA A 8 -9.92 -14.10 24.94
C ALA A 8 -8.98 -14.42 26.15
N PRO A 9 -8.10 -15.44 26.10
CA PRO A 9 -7.21 -15.75 27.22
C PRO A 9 -6.11 -14.72 27.45
N ALA A 10 -5.59 -14.09 26.38
CA ALA A 10 -4.49 -13.13 26.48
C ALA A 10 -4.93 -11.81 27.15
N LEU A 11 -6.18 -11.40 26.96
CA LEU A 11 -6.77 -10.21 27.58
C LEU A 11 -7.15 -10.43 29.06
N ARG A 12 -7.44 -11.67 29.46
CA ARG A 12 -7.80 -12.02 30.85
C ARG A 12 -6.63 -12.01 31.82
N LEU A 13 -5.39 -12.17 31.34
CA LEU A 13 -4.21 -12.25 32.20
C LEU A 13 -3.65 -10.88 32.66
N SER A 14 -4.00 -9.79 31.99
CA SER A 14 -3.48 -8.45 32.35
C SER A 14 -4.38 -7.65 33.31
N ALA A 15 -5.64 -8.04 33.47
CA ALA A 15 -6.60 -7.29 34.25
C ALA A 15 -6.45 -7.45 35.77
N SER A 16 -5.82 -8.51 36.25
CA SER A 16 -5.73 -8.83 37.69
C SER A 16 -4.54 -8.16 38.40
N SER A 17 -3.71 -7.37 37.72
CA SER A 17 -2.46 -6.84 38.28
C SER A 17 -2.31 -5.31 38.32
N LEU A 18 -3.27 -4.55 37.80
CA LEU A 18 -3.23 -3.08 37.92
C LEU A 18 -3.82 -2.65 39.27
N SER A 19 -2.93 -2.22 40.19
CA SER A 19 -3.37 -1.59 41.43
C SER A 19 -3.94 -0.18 41.15
N ALA A 20 -4.87 0.28 41.97
CA ALA A 20 -5.46 1.60 41.85
C ALA A 20 -4.44 2.76 41.82
N SER A 21 -3.20 2.50 42.24
CA SER A 21 -2.08 3.45 42.23
C SER A 21 -1.44 3.61 40.82
N GLN A 22 -1.79 2.79 39.84
CA GLN A 22 -1.23 2.84 38.48
C GLN A 22 -2.13 3.60 37.50
N ILE A 23 -3.30 4.06 37.95
CA ILE A 23 -4.21 4.89 37.15
C ILE A 23 -3.79 6.36 37.33
N PRO A 24 -3.52 7.11 36.23
CA PRO A 24 -3.22 8.54 36.34
C PRO A 24 -4.26 9.29 37.12
N GLU A 25 -3.85 10.11 38.10
CA GLU A 25 -4.74 10.81 39.04
C GLU A 25 -5.89 11.60 38.41
N GLY A 26 -5.79 12.01 37.16
CA GLY A 26 -6.83 12.70 36.41
C GLY A 26 -7.95 11.79 35.88
N TRP A 27 -7.73 10.49 35.75
CA TRP A 27 -8.69 9.54 35.20
C TRP A 27 -9.62 8.93 36.25
N ALA A 28 -9.10 8.73 37.45
CA ALA A 28 -9.88 8.11 38.55
C ALA A 28 -11.01 8.98 39.09
N ARG A 29 -11.02 10.29 38.82
CA ARG A 29 -11.96 11.24 39.41
C ARG A 29 -13.19 11.59 38.57
N LYS A 30 -13.24 11.17 37.29
CA LYS A 30 -14.32 11.59 36.37
C LYS A 30 -15.31 10.50 35.98
N THR A 31 -15.01 9.24 36.22
CA THR A 31 -15.94 8.15 35.90
C THR A 31 -16.27 7.37 37.14
N ALA A 32 -17.56 7.34 37.50
CA ALA A 32 -18.10 6.48 38.56
C ALA A 32 -18.13 4.99 38.12
N LEU A 33 -17.44 4.62 37.02
CA LEU A 33 -17.41 3.27 36.49
C LEU A 33 -16.24 2.51 37.10
N ASP A 34 -16.51 1.33 37.64
CA ASP A 34 -15.48 0.39 38.06
C ASP A 34 -14.71 -0.12 36.86
N PHE A 35 -13.46 -0.57 37.08
CA PHE A 35 -12.61 -1.16 36.01
C PHE A 35 -13.29 -2.36 35.34
N ALA A 36 -13.99 -3.20 36.11
CA ALA A 36 -14.73 -4.33 35.58
C ALA A 36 -15.86 -3.89 34.62
N ASP A 37 -16.57 -2.81 34.94
CA ASP A 37 -17.60 -2.25 34.07
C ASP A 37 -17.04 -1.66 32.81
N LEU A 38 -15.89 -0.99 32.88
CA LEU A 38 -15.17 -0.46 31.71
C LEU A 38 -14.68 -1.58 30.81
N GLN A 39 -14.14 -2.65 31.41
CA GLN A 39 -13.68 -3.83 30.66
C GLN A 39 -14.85 -4.51 29.95
N THR A 40 -15.95 -4.74 30.67
CA THR A 40 -17.16 -5.34 30.09
C THR A 40 -17.68 -4.48 28.93
N THR A 41 -17.80 -3.19 29.13
CA THR A 41 -18.22 -2.25 28.08
C THR A 41 -17.31 -2.35 26.85
N LEU A 42 -15.99 -2.35 27.06
CA LEU A 42 -15.02 -2.44 25.95
C LEU A 42 -15.15 -3.75 25.17
N LEU A 43 -15.42 -4.87 25.83
CA LEU A 43 -15.52 -6.18 25.21
C LEU A 43 -16.88 -6.40 24.53
N GLU A 44 -17.96 -5.84 25.06
CA GLU A 44 -19.32 -6.05 24.57
C GLU A 44 -19.81 -4.99 23.58
N THR A 45 -19.18 -3.80 23.54
CA THR A 45 -19.58 -2.73 22.61
C THR A 45 -19.21 -3.00 21.13
N PRO A 46 -18.06 -3.63 20.80
CA PRO A 46 -17.72 -3.89 19.41
C PRO A 46 -18.79 -4.73 18.73
N ASN A 47 -19.24 -4.27 17.56
CA ASN A 47 -20.29 -4.90 16.79
C ASN A 47 -19.81 -5.19 15.36
N ALA A 48 -19.79 -6.45 14.96
CA ALA A 48 -19.27 -6.88 13.65
C ALA A 48 -20.10 -6.34 12.48
N GLU A 49 -21.43 -6.24 12.64
CA GLU A 49 -22.31 -5.73 11.58
C GLU A 49 -22.06 -4.22 11.35
N LYS A 50 -21.91 -3.45 12.43
CA LYS A 50 -21.56 -2.02 12.35
C LYS A 50 -20.17 -1.80 11.77
N ALA A 51 -19.18 -2.60 12.15
CA ALA A 51 -17.86 -2.55 11.58
C ALA A 51 -17.89 -2.83 10.06
N GLN A 52 -18.67 -3.82 9.62
CA GLN A 52 -18.87 -4.12 8.20
C GLN A 52 -19.57 -2.98 7.46
N GLU A 53 -20.64 -2.40 8.05
CA GLU A 53 -21.38 -1.27 7.48
C GLU A 53 -20.44 -0.07 7.24
N TRP A 54 -19.67 0.30 8.25
CA TRP A 54 -18.75 1.43 8.15
C TRP A 54 -17.58 1.17 7.23
N SER A 55 -17.02 -0.04 7.25
CA SER A 55 -15.99 -0.44 6.29
C SER A 55 -16.50 -0.30 4.86
N ARG A 56 -17.70 -0.79 4.58
CA ARG A 56 -18.34 -0.65 3.27
C ARG A 56 -18.55 0.82 2.88
N TYR A 57 -18.99 1.65 3.81
CA TYR A 57 -19.16 3.09 3.58
C TYR A 57 -17.82 3.74 3.22
N TYR A 58 -16.78 3.52 4.01
CA TYR A 58 -15.48 4.13 3.77
C TYR A 58 -14.80 3.62 2.49
N THR A 59 -15.00 2.37 2.13
CA THR A 59 -14.43 1.80 0.89
C THR A 59 -15.24 2.10 -0.37
N SER A 60 -16.43 2.68 -0.25
CA SER A 60 -17.30 2.97 -1.40
C SER A 60 -16.88 4.15 -2.26
N GLY A 61 -15.90 4.91 -1.84
CA GLY A 61 -15.42 6.10 -2.54
C GLY A 61 -13.90 6.22 -2.57
N PRO A 62 -13.34 7.15 -3.34
CA PRO A 62 -11.89 7.31 -3.44
C PRO A 62 -11.27 7.75 -2.10
N HIS A 63 -10.07 7.23 -1.81
CA HIS A 63 -9.31 7.50 -0.59
C HIS A 63 -7.96 8.17 -0.85
N LEU A 64 -7.77 8.73 -2.04
CA LEU A 64 -6.58 9.50 -2.33
C LEU A 64 -6.54 10.73 -1.40
N ALA A 65 -5.40 10.98 -0.77
CA ALA A 65 -5.23 12.12 0.11
C ALA A 65 -5.65 13.43 -0.60
N GLY A 66 -6.38 14.28 0.11
CA GLY A 66 -6.96 15.51 -0.46
C GLY A 66 -8.24 15.30 -1.29
N LYS A 67 -8.78 14.07 -1.35
CA LYS A 67 -10.05 13.74 -1.99
C LYS A 67 -11.09 13.30 -0.97
N ASN A 68 -12.38 13.36 -1.38
CA ASN A 68 -13.50 12.83 -0.62
C ASN A 68 -13.66 13.43 0.80
N LEU A 69 -13.64 14.77 0.90
CA LEU A 69 -13.88 15.48 2.16
C LEU A 69 -15.21 15.07 2.83
N SER A 70 -16.20 14.65 2.05
CA SER A 70 -17.52 14.25 2.56
C SER A 70 -17.46 13.10 3.57
N GLN A 71 -16.51 12.15 3.42
CA GLN A 71 -16.36 11.08 4.39
C GLN A 71 -15.76 11.57 5.73
N ALA A 72 -14.87 12.55 5.70
CA ALA A 72 -14.36 13.18 6.92
C ALA A 72 -15.48 13.97 7.65
N LEU A 73 -16.29 14.72 6.90
CA LEU A 73 -17.44 15.45 7.45
C LEU A 73 -18.47 14.48 8.05
N TRP A 74 -18.78 13.39 7.36
CA TRP A 74 -19.68 12.35 7.86
C TRP A 74 -19.14 11.73 9.15
N THR A 75 -17.85 11.44 9.24
CA THR A 75 -17.22 10.90 10.47
C THR A 75 -17.37 11.88 11.63
N ARG A 76 -17.10 13.16 11.39
CA ARG A 76 -17.30 14.21 12.41
C ARG A 76 -18.75 14.27 12.90
N GLU A 77 -19.72 14.22 11.98
CA GLU A 77 -21.15 14.24 12.30
C GLU A 77 -21.54 13.05 13.18
N ARG A 78 -21.08 11.83 12.85
CA ARG A 78 -21.33 10.65 13.69
C ARG A 78 -20.75 10.80 15.08
N TRP A 79 -19.52 11.31 15.21
CA TRP A 79 -18.91 11.55 16.51
C TRP A 79 -19.69 12.57 17.33
N GLN A 80 -20.13 13.65 16.71
CA GLN A 80 -20.96 14.68 17.38
C GLN A 80 -22.31 14.12 17.83
N GLU A 81 -22.96 13.28 17.01
CA GLU A 81 -24.20 12.59 17.40
C GLU A 81 -24.01 11.69 18.65
N TRP A 82 -22.82 11.10 18.80
CA TRP A 82 -22.49 10.29 19.97
C TRP A 82 -21.95 11.11 21.15
N GLY A 83 -22.02 12.42 21.08
CA GLY A 83 -21.56 13.32 22.13
C GLY A 83 -20.04 13.52 22.19
N VAL A 84 -19.30 13.10 21.15
CA VAL A 84 -17.86 13.35 21.05
C VAL A 84 -17.65 14.68 20.34
N GLU A 85 -17.14 15.68 21.07
CA GLU A 85 -16.76 16.95 20.47
C GLU A 85 -15.65 16.75 19.44
N SER A 86 -15.88 17.20 18.24
CA SER A 86 -14.98 16.96 17.11
C SER A 86 -15.01 18.07 16.08
N THR A 87 -13.86 18.40 15.52
CA THR A 87 -13.69 19.44 14.50
C THR A 87 -12.83 18.90 13.34
N ILE A 88 -12.99 19.51 12.17
CA ILE A 88 -12.08 19.29 11.05
C ILE A 88 -10.96 20.33 11.16
N VAL A 89 -9.73 19.87 11.00
CA VAL A 89 -8.54 20.74 10.91
C VAL A 89 -7.93 20.56 9.53
N ASP A 90 -7.80 21.65 8.80
CA ASP A 90 -7.25 21.66 7.45
C ASP A 90 -5.74 21.92 7.49
N TYR A 91 -5.00 21.26 6.59
CA TYR A 91 -3.58 21.45 6.41
C TYR A 91 -3.25 21.58 4.92
N ASP A 92 -2.40 22.54 4.59
CA ASP A 92 -1.75 22.57 3.28
C ASP A 92 -0.58 21.59 3.28
N VAL A 93 -0.68 20.56 2.42
CA VAL A 93 0.31 19.48 2.37
C VAL A 93 0.93 19.36 0.98
N TYR A 94 2.24 19.09 0.92
CA TYR A 94 2.87 18.70 -0.32
C TYR A 94 2.44 17.29 -0.71
N ILE A 95 1.75 17.18 -1.83
CA ILE A 95 1.19 15.91 -2.30
C ILE A 95 1.38 15.79 -3.81
N ASN A 96 1.62 14.59 -4.32
CA ASN A 96 1.67 14.34 -5.74
C ASN A 96 0.47 13.49 -6.22
N TYR A 97 0.08 13.73 -7.47
CA TYR A 97 -0.95 12.96 -8.16
C TYR A 97 -0.38 12.40 -9.46
N PRO A 98 -0.81 11.19 -9.89
CA PRO A 98 -0.36 10.61 -11.14
C PRO A 98 -0.84 11.45 -12.34
N LYS A 99 0.04 11.61 -13.35
CA LYS A 99 -0.30 12.21 -14.64
C LYS A 99 -0.51 11.15 -15.73
N GLY A 100 0.26 10.10 -15.67
CA GLY A 100 0.20 8.96 -16.58
C GLY A 100 1.17 7.89 -16.15
N HIS A 101 0.91 6.68 -16.62
CA HIS A 101 1.75 5.52 -16.35
C HIS A 101 1.67 4.56 -17.53
N ARG A 102 2.71 3.80 -17.74
CA ARG A 102 2.78 2.75 -18.74
C ARG A 102 3.76 1.68 -18.32
N LEU A 103 3.42 0.43 -18.52
CA LEU A 103 4.31 -0.71 -18.38
C LEU A 103 4.12 -1.64 -19.60
N ALA A 104 5.19 -1.90 -20.33
CA ALA A 104 5.16 -2.77 -21.49
C ALA A 104 6.39 -3.67 -21.54
N LEU A 105 6.20 -4.90 -21.99
CA LEU A 105 7.30 -5.80 -22.36
C LEU A 105 7.65 -5.56 -23.81
N MET A 106 8.91 -5.23 -24.06
CA MET A 106 9.44 -4.99 -25.39
C MET A 106 10.21 -6.22 -25.87
N GLU A 107 10.14 -6.50 -27.14
CA GLU A 107 10.85 -7.57 -27.82
C GLU A 107 11.69 -7.00 -28.96
N LYS A 108 12.92 -7.47 -29.11
CA LYS A 108 13.76 -7.08 -30.24
C LYS A 108 13.16 -7.61 -31.54
N ILE A 109 13.09 -6.76 -32.55
CA ILE A 109 12.80 -7.19 -33.89
C ILE A 109 14.15 -7.70 -34.46
N GLY A 110 14.31 -9.01 -34.58
CA GLY A 110 15.50 -9.61 -35.14
C GLY A 110 15.34 -9.81 -36.64
N HIS A 111 16.27 -9.31 -37.46
CA HIS A 111 16.72 -10.01 -38.61
C HIS A 111 17.97 -10.77 -38.18
N GLU A 112 17.88 -12.09 -38.03
CA GLU A 112 19.03 -12.97 -37.99
C GLU A 112 19.55 -13.11 -39.44
N ASP A 113 20.07 -12.03 -40.03
CA ASP A 113 20.89 -12.13 -41.22
C ASP A 113 22.34 -12.28 -40.73
N GLU A 114 22.78 -13.53 -40.69
CA GLU A 114 24.15 -13.95 -40.34
C GLU A 114 25.24 -13.39 -41.26
N MET A 115 24.96 -12.45 -42.15
CA MET A 115 25.92 -11.89 -43.11
C MET A 115 25.83 -10.37 -43.29
N ALA A 116 25.52 -9.59 -42.23
CA ALA A 116 25.62 -8.13 -42.31
C ALA A 116 27.01 -7.68 -41.91
N ASP A 117 27.71 -7.02 -42.83
CA ASP A 117 28.98 -6.32 -42.65
C ASP A 117 28.95 -5.45 -41.37
N SER A 118 29.93 -5.63 -40.48
CA SER A 118 30.00 -5.10 -39.11
C SER A 118 30.26 -3.58 -39.02
N THR A 119 30.05 -2.83 -40.08
CA THR A 119 30.33 -1.37 -40.14
C THR A 119 29.11 -0.45 -40.08
N ALA A 120 27.90 -0.96 -40.18
CA ALA A 120 26.69 -0.15 -40.00
C ALA A 120 26.08 -0.37 -38.62
N ALA A 121 26.00 0.65 -37.81
CA ALA A 121 25.24 0.65 -36.54
C ALA A 121 23.78 0.38 -36.86
N THR A 122 23.38 -0.86 -36.91
CA THR A 122 22.00 -1.28 -37.18
C THR A 122 21.18 -0.79 -35.98
N LYS A 123 20.30 0.19 -36.21
CA LYS A 123 19.41 0.73 -35.20
C LYS A 123 18.50 -0.39 -34.74
N GLN A 124 18.78 -0.93 -33.55
CA GLN A 124 18.00 -2.02 -32.98
C GLN A 124 16.54 -1.58 -32.85
N GLU A 125 15.64 -2.23 -33.58
CA GLU A 125 14.22 -1.98 -33.51
C GLU A 125 13.57 -2.83 -32.40
N TRP A 126 12.61 -2.23 -31.69
CA TRP A 126 11.86 -2.85 -30.63
C TRP A 126 10.38 -2.77 -30.92
N LYS A 127 9.63 -3.83 -30.67
CA LYS A 127 8.16 -3.83 -30.69
C LYS A 127 7.60 -4.18 -29.33
N VAL A 128 6.40 -3.70 -29.06
CA VAL A 128 5.65 -4.11 -27.88
C VAL A 128 5.20 -5.54 -28.05
N LYS A 129 5.64 -6.42 -27.15
CA LYS A 129 5.21 -7.81 -27.07
C LYS A 129 3.97 -7.93 -26.18
N TYR A 130 3.93 -7.18 -25.11
CA TYR A 130 2.84 -7.17 -24.15
C TYR A 130 2.70 -5.78 -23.55
N GLU A 131 1.49 -5.27 -23.54
CA GLU A 131 1.12 -4.03 -22.83
C GLU A 131 0.38 -4.40 -21.55
N ALA A 132 0.90 -4.02 -20.39
CA ALA A 132 0.26 -4.31 -19.13
C ALA A 132 -0.99 -3.44 -18.94
N ARG A 133 -2.08 -4.08 -18.58
CA ARG A 133 -3.26 -3.37 -18.09
C ARG A 133 -3.00 -2.99 -16.63
N LEU A 134 -2.86 -1.69 -16.36
CA LEU A 134 -2.56 -1.15 -15.03
C LEU A 134 -3.84 -0.73 -14.30
N GLU A 135 -4.89 -1.49 -14.45
CA GLU A 135 -6.18 -1.28 -13.83
C GLU A 135 -6.67 -2.58 -13.19
N GLU A 136 -7.32 -2.45 -12.04
CA GLU A 136 -7.97 -3.57 -11.36
C GLU A 136 -9.17 -4.07 -12.15
N ASP A 137 -9.49 -5.34 -11.98
CA ASP A 137 -10.68 -5.94 -12.57
C ASP A 137 -11.94 -5.37 -11.92
N VAL A 138 -12.98 -5.23 -12.74
CA VAL A 138 -14.29 -4.84 -12.26
C VAL A 138 -14.94 -6.03 -11.58
N LEU A 139 -15.42 -5.84 -10.36
CA LEU A 139 -16.22 -6.80 -9.61
C LEU A 139 -17.69 -6.42 -9.72
N ASP A 140 -18.54 -7.37 -10.12
CA ASP A 140 -19.98 -7.12 -10.28
C ASP A 140 -20.67 -6.83 -8.96
N GLU A 141 -20.17 -7.41 -7.88
CA GLU A 141 -20.67 -7.26 -6.51
C GLU A 141 -20.28 -5.91 -5.89
N ASP A 142 -19.24 -5.26 -6.42
CA ASP A 142 -18.72 -3.99 -5.90
C ASP A 142 -18.83 -2.87 -6.93
N LYS A 143 -19.85 -2.02 -6.76
CA LYS A 143 -20.08 -0.87 -7.64
C LYS A 143 -18.92 0.12 -7.62
N SER A 144 -18.14 0.20 -6.52
CA SER A 144 -17.00 1.12 -6.41
C SER A 144 -15.86 0.75 -7.35
N SER A 145 -15.77 -0.52 -7.76
CA SER A 145 -14.79 -0.99 -8.75
C SER A 145 -14.97 -0.38 -10.15
N ARG A 146 -16.14 0.24 -10.44
CA ARG A 146 -16.50 0.86 -11.73
C ARG A 146 -16.43 2.38 -11.73
N LEU A 147 -16.06 3.01 -10.61
CA LEU A 147 -16.01 4.46 -10.52
C LEU A 147 -14.98 5.04 -11.50
N ALA A 148 -15.41 6.06 -12.26
CA ALA A 148 -14.55 6.71 -13.24
C ALA A 148 -13.38 7.51 -12.62
N ASP A 149 -13.53 7.89 -11.34
CA ASP A 149 -12.57 8.65 -10.56
C ASP A 149 -11.72 7.80 -9.62
N ARG A 150 -11.74 6.48 -9.80
CA ARG A 150 -10.87 5.58 -9.03
C ARG A 150 -9.40 5.94 -9.24
N VAL A 151 -8.61 5.73 -8.20
CA VAL A 151 -7.19 6.07 -8.21
C VAL A 151 -6.45 5.15 -9.18
N PRO A 152 -5.72 5.70 -10.17
CA PRO A 152 -4.90 4.89 -11.07
C PRO A 152 -3.70 4.28 -10.34
N THR A 153 -3.13 3.22 -10.89
CA THR A 153 -1.90 2.61 -10.39
C THR A 153 -0.74 3.60 -10.48
N PHE A 154 -0.12 3.91 -9.35
CA PHE A 154 1.05 4.78 -9.28
C PHE A 154 1.84 4.58 -7.99
N HIS A 155 3.07 5.08 -7.96
CA HIS A 155 3.87 5.20 -6.75
C HIS A 155 3.88 6.64 -6.26
N GLY A 156 3.33 6.88 -5.07
CA GLY A 156 3.40 8.18 -4.42
C GLY A 156 4.84 8.63 -4.19
N TYR A 157 5.16 9.88 -4.56
CA TYR A 157 6.47 10.52 -4.43
C TYR A 157 7.62 9.86 -5.20
N SER A 158 7.35 8.91 -6.09
CA SER A 158 8.33 8.41 -7.04
C SER A 158 8.76 9.48 -8.02
N ALA A 159 10.01 9.40 -8.48
CA ALA A 159 10.49 10.23 -9.57
C ALA A 159 9.68 9.97 -10.85
N SER A 160 9.34 11.03 -11.57
CA SER A 160 8.79 10.93 -12.91
C SER A 160 9.89 10.56 -13.91
N GLY A 161 9.58 9.68 -14.85
CA GLY A 161 10.56 9.25 -15.86
C GLY A 161 9.94 8.29 -16.88
N ASN A 162 10.75 8.01 -17.89
CA ASN A 162 10.47 6.99 -18.90
C ASN A 162 11.77 6.23 -19.15
N VAL A 163 11.76 4.93 -18.94
CA VAL A 163 12.94 4.09 -19.10
C VAL A 163 12.59 2.80 -19.85
N THR A 164 13.45 2.40 -20.77
CA THR A 164 13.42 1.08 -21.41
C THR A 164 14.75 0.41 -21.13
N ALA A 165 14.73 -0.72 -20.44
CA ALA A 165 15.91 -1.45 -20.05
C ALA A 165 15.59 -2.94 -19.84
N PRO A 166 16.58 -3.84 -19.86
CA PRO A 166 16.39 -5.21 -19.41
C PRO A 166 15.89 -5.23 -17.96
N TYR A 167 15.19 -6.27 -17.58
CA TYR A 167 14.71 -6.43 -16.21
C TYR A 167 15.33 -7.64 -15.51
N VAL A 168 15.37 -7.59 -14.19
CA VAL A 168 15.79 -8.69 -13.32
C VAL A 168 14.70 -8.94 -12.31
N PHE A 169 14.30 -10.19 -12.17
CA PHE A 169 13.41 -10.60 -11.10
C PHE A 169 14.18 -10.63 -9.77
N VAL A 170 13.74 -9.81 -8.82
CA VAL A 170 14.41 -9.62 -7.53
C VAL A 170 13.62 -10.17 -6.35
N ASN A 171 12.74 -11.15 -6.59
CA ASN A 171 11.87 -11.77 -5.59
C ASN A 171 11.10 -10.71 -4.78
N TYR A 172 11.20 -10.68 -3.46
CA TYR A 172 10.60 -9.64 -2.62
C TYR A 172 11.43 -8.35 -2.53
N GLY A 173 12.60 -8.28 -3.19
CA GLY A 173 13.50 -7.13 -3.13
C GLY A 173 13.99 -6.83 -1.72
N THR A 174 14.13 -7.84 -0.90
CA THR A 174 14.76 -7.72 0.41
C THR A 174 16.27 -7.51 0.25
N TYR A 175 16.93 -7.08 1.31
CA TYR A 175 18.38 -6.94 1.29
C TYR A 175 19.05 -8.25 0.88
N ARG A 176 18.59 -9.37 1.43
CA ARG A 176 19.10 -10.72 1.15
C ARG A 176 18.86 -11.14 -0.31
N ASP A 177 17.69 -10.84 -0.87
CA ASP A 177 17.40 -11.16 -2.28
C ASP A 177 18.44 -10.50 -3.21
N PHE A 178 18.77 -9.24 -2.96
CA PHE A 178 19.79 -8.54 -3.74
C PHE A 178 21.20 -9.07 -3.51
N GLU A 179 21.57 -9.45 -2.28
CA GLU A 179 22.86 -10.07 -1.99
C GLU A 179 23.02 -11.42 -2.70
N GLU A 180 21.96 -12.24 -2.70
CA GLU A 180 21.97 -13.53 -3.41
C GLU A 180 22.16 -13.34 -4.93
N LEU A 181 21.52 -12.33 -5.53
CA LEU A 181 21.72 -12.01 -6.95
C LEU A 181 23.16 -11.54 -7.25
N GLN A 182 23.73 -10.70 -6.39
CA GLN A 182 25.12 -10.26 -6.52
C GLN A 182 26.11 -11.43 -6.35
N ALA A 183 25.88 -12.31 -5.38
CA ALA A 183 26.68 -13.51 -5.17
C ALA A 183 26.61 -14.48 -6.38
N ALA A 184 25.46 -14.50 -7.08
CA ALA A 184 25.28 -15.24 -8.32
C ALA A 184 25.84 -14.52 -9.57
N ASN A 185 26.56 -13.40 -9.40
CA ASN A 185 27.09 -12.55 -10.46
C ASN A 185 26.02 -12.02 -11.44
N VAL A 186 24.78 -11.82 -10.95
CA VAL A 186 23.74 -11.18 -11.76
C VAL A 186 23.99 -9.68 -11.79
N SER A 187 24.22 -9.12 -12.96
CA SER A 187 24.36 -7.66 -13.13
C SER A 187 23.02 -6.97 -12.88
N LEU A 188 23.01 -5.95 -12.03
CA LEU A 188 21.83 -5.18 -11.65
C LEU A 188 21.84 -3.77 -12.24
N GLU A 189 23.01 -3.18 -12.39
CA GLU A 189 23.20 -1.82 -12.90
C GLU A 189 22.53 -1.62 -14.28
N GLY A 190 21.83 -0.51 -14.45
CA GLY A 190 21.14 -0.15 -15.68
C GLY A 190 19.90 -0.99 -16.00
N LYS A 191 19.41 -1.81 -15.07
CA LYS A 191 18.25 -2.69 -15.28
C LYS A 191 17.05 -2.27 -14.43
N ILE A 192 15.87 -2.77 -14.79
CA ILE A 192 14.63 -2.60 -14.04
C ILE A 192 14.48 -3.78 -13.07
N ALA A 193 14.21 -3.49 -11.80
CA ALA A 193 13.86 -4.51 -10.82
C ALA A 193 12.37 -4.89 -10.97
N LEU A 194 12.10 -6.20 -11.11
CA LEU A 194 10.75 -6.75 -11.01
C LEU A 194 10.58 -7.42 -9.65
N ALA A 195 9.80 -6.83 -8.76
CA ALA A 195 9.67 -7.23 -7.37
C ALA A 195 8.24 -7.63 -7.01
N LYS A 196 8.10 -8.63 -6.14
CA LYS A 196 6.84 -8.96 -5.49
C LYS A 196 6.51 -7.96 -4.38
N TYR A 197 5.22 -7.73 -4.13
CA TYR A 197 4.76 -7.14 -2.87
C TYR A 197 5.02 -8.09 -1.69
N GLY A 198 5.13 -7.53 -0.48
CA GLY A 198 5.42 -8.29 0.73
C GLY A 198 6.93 -8.38 1.05
N GLY A 199 7.27 -9.11 2.08
CA GLY A 199 8.64 -9.30 2.58
C GLY A 199 9.21 -8.09 3.33
N VAL A 200 9.30 -6.94 2.68
CA VAL A 200 9.82 -5.69 3.24
C VAL A 200 8.99 -4.50 2.76
N PHE A 201 9.07 -3.37 3.48
CA PHE A 201 8.43 -2.12 3.07
C PHE A 201 8.83 -1.73 1.63
N ARG A 202 7.83 -1.40 0.80
CA ARG A 202 8.04 -1.20 -0.65
C ARG A 202 9.07 -0.12 -1.00
N GLY A 203 9.14 0.96 -0.20
CA GLY A 203 10.15 2.01 -0.40
C GLY A 203 11.59 1.52 -0.20
N LEU A 204 11.81 0.52 0.65
CA LEU A 204 13.14 -0.08 0.84
C LEU A 204 13.59 -0.90 -0.38
N LYS A 205 12.65 -1.55 -1.11
CA LYS A 205 12.96 -2.22 -2.37
C LYS A 205 13.48 -1.21 -3.41
N VAL A 206 12.78 -0.09 -3.54
CA VAL A 206 13.16 1.00 -4.47
C VAL A 206 14.51 1.59 -4.07
N LYS A 207 14.69 1.93 -2.79
CA LYS A 207 15.95 2.46 -2.28
C LYS A 207 17.12 1.53 -2.59
N ARG A 208 16.97 0.23 -2.29
CA ARG A 208 18.03 -0.75 -2.53
C ARG A 208 18.34 -0.93 -4.02
N ALA A 209 17.31 -1.00 -4.87
CA ALA A 209 17.48 -1.03 -6.31
C ALA A 209 18.28 0.19 -6.82
N GLN A 210 17.94 1.38 -6.34
CA GLN A 210 18.66 2.61 -6.67
C GLN A 210 20.14 2.58 -6.22
N GLU A 211 20.42 2.11 -5.00
CA GLU A 211 21.78 1.96 -4.47
C GLU A 211 22.64 1.02 -5.31
N LEU A 212 22.01 0.04 -5.99
CA LEU A 212 22.64 -0.92 -6.88
C LEU A 212 22.65 -0.50 -8.35
N GLY A 213 22.36 0.78 -8.65
CA GLY A 213 22.41 1.35 -9.98
C GLY A 213 21.27 0.93 -10.92
N MET A 214 20.18 0.37 -10.37
CA MET A 214 19.01 0.04 -11.18
C MET A 214 18.25 1.31 -11.58
N VAL A 215 17.61 1.29 -12.75
CA VAL A 215 17.01 2.48 -13.38
C VAL A 215 15.49 2.55 -13.23
N GLY A 216 14.87 1.51 -12.68
CA GLY A 216 13.43 1.46 -12.43
C GLY A 216 13.04 0.27 -11.57
N VAL A 217 11.84 0.34 -10.99
CA VAL A 217 11.24 -0.74 -10.20
C VAL A 217 9.79 -0.93 -10.62
N ALA A 218 9.43 -2.16 -10.97
CA ALA A 218 8.05 -2.60 -11.15
C ALA A 218 7.68 -3.56 -10.02
N MET A 219 6.51 -3.37 -9.41
CA MET A 219 6.03 -4.21 -8.30
C MET A 219 4.65 -4.79 -8.62
N TYR A 220 4.40 -6.05 -8.22
CA TYR A 220 3.14 -6.77 -8.43
C TYR A 220 2.79 -7.65 -7.23
#